data_ec54e874ba108d7e153d9705ff26b198
#
_entry.id   ec54e874ba108d7e153d9705ff26b198
#
_cell.length_a   1.000
_cell.length_b   1.000
_cell.length_c   1.000
_cell.angle_alpha   90.00
_cell.angle_beta   90.00
_cell.angle_gamma   90.00
#
_symmetry.space_group_name_H-M   'P 1'
#
loop_
_entity.id
_entity.type
_entity.pdbx_description
1 polymer ?
#
loop_
_entity_poly.entity_id
_entity_poly.type
_entity_poly.pdbx_seq_one_letter_code
_entity_poly.pdbx_strand_id
1 'polypeptide(L)'
;MCIRDRDYPGISWIGLCDINEELGKKLQIDCEADFFTTDYNELVKRSEVNAVIIATDENHHFGPIMSSLENESSLFIEKPLATDLIESRQVLDTINAAKIDAVLGFTHRIRRRFLAVKQKLNDNNIGDVTSVVTRAFMNSMVPIATVRRTNERRNLTPMVVSGTHSLDMSLWLLEGKNPKTIFAQSVDKKLQSHGTKDAT
;
A
#
# COMPACT_ATOMS: atom_id res chain seq x y z
N MET A 1 5.40 -5.20 -13.94
CA MET A 1 5.08 -3.81 -13.68
C MET A 1 5.99 -2.90 -14.50
N CYS A 2 7.28 -3.00 -14.40
CA CYS A 2 8.27 -2.14 -15.05
C CYS A 2 8.26 -2.09 -16.60
N ILE A 3 7.84 -3.15 -17.29
CA ILE A 3 7.80 -3.20 -18.77
C ILE A 3 6.85 -2.15 -19.37
N ARG A 4 5.89 -1.65 -18.60
CA ARG A 4 4.95 -0.60 -19.05
C ARG A 4 5.36 0.82 -18.63
N ASP A 5 6.24 0.93 -17.65
CA ASP A 5 6.63 2.24 -17.12
C ASP A 5 7.51 2.97 -18.15
N ARG A 6 8.45 2.25 -18.79
CA ARG A 6 9.32 2.80 -19.84
C ARG A 6 8.56 3.30 -21.06
N ASP A 7 7.43 2.68 -21.40
CA ASP A 7 6.61 3.07 -22.56
C ASP A 7 5.74 4.30 -22.30
N TYR A 8 5.69 4.80 -21.05
CA TYR A 8 4.90 5.98 -20.71
C TYR A 8 5.65 7.27 -21.12
N PRO A 9 5.07 8.12 -21.96
CA PRO A 9 5.79 9.26 -22.56
C PRO A 9 6.26 10.32 -21.55
N GLY A 10 5.79 10.27 -20.30
CA GLY A 10 6.20 11.18 -19.23
C GLY A 10 7.36 10.67 -18.37
N ILE A 11 7.88 9.47 -18.63
CA ILE A 11 8.98 8.88 -17.84
C ILE A 11 10.27 8.94 -18.68
N SER A 12 11.24 9.71 -18.20
CA SER A 12 12.53 9.86 -18.84
C SER A 12 13.66 9.05 -18.20
N TRP A 13 13.47 8.65 -16.94
CA TRP A 13 14.47 7.92 -16.17
C TRP A 13 13.81 6.95 -15.17
N ILE A 14 14.39 5.76 -15.00
CA ILE A 14 13.92 4.73 -14.09
C ILE A 14 15.08 4.23 -13.25
N GLY A 15 14.96 4.37 -11.92
CA GLY A 15 15.85 3.75 -10.95
C GLY A 15 15.15 2.65 -10.18
N LEU A 16 15.89 1.62 -9.82
CA LEU A 16 15.41 0.50 -9.01
C LEU A 16 16.23 0.38 -7.72
N CYS A 17 15.53 0.01 -6.64
CA CYS A 17 16.15 -0.38 -5.39
C CYS A 17 15.53 -1.68 -4.89
N ASP A 18 16.35 -2.67 -4.58
CA ASP A 18 15.95 -3.92 -3.94
C ASP A 18 17.09 -4.44 -3.07
N ILE A 19 16.79 -4.87 -1.84
CA ILE A 19 17.78 -5.45 -0.93
C ILE A 19 18.38 -6.77 -1.48
N ASN A 20 17.67 -7.46 -2.36
CA ASN A 20 18.15 -8.61 -3.08
C ASN A 20 18.85 -8.17 -4.37
N GLU A 21 20.17 -8.09 -4.32
CA GLU A 21 20.99 -7.61 -5.43
C GLU A 21 20.82 -8.42 -6.71
N GLU A 22 20.71 -9.75 -6.62
CA GLU A 22 20.53 -10.62 -7.77
C GLU A 22 19.18 -10.37 -8.46
N LEU A 23 18.10 -10.32 -7.67
CA LEU A 23 16.76 -9.99 -8.17
C LEU A 23 16.71 -8.58 -8.77
N GLY A 24 17.30 -7.62 -8.08
CA GLY A 24 17.32 -6.23 -8.53
C GLY A 24 18.07 -6.03 -9.84
N LYS A 25 19.24 -6.63 -10.02
CA LYS A 25 19.99 -6.62 -11.29
C LYS A 25 19.22 -7.29 -12.44
N LYS A 26 18.55 -8.39 -12.15
CA LYS A 26 17.68 -9.02 -13.13
C LYS A 26 16.53 -8.09 -13.56
N LEU A 27 15.86 -7.47 -12.58
CA LEU A 27 14.79 -6.51 -12.86
C LEU A 27 15.29 -5.28 -13.60
N GLN A 28 16.52 -4.81 -13.30
CA GLN A 28 17.12 -3.70 -14.03
C GLN A 28 17.22 -4.00 -15.53
N ILE A 29 17.65 -5.20 -15.88
CA ILE A 29 17.72 -5.64 -17.28
C ILE A 29 16.31 -5.79 -17.89
N ASP A 30 15.41 -6.50 -17.20
CA ASP A 30 14.06 -6.79 -17.68
C ASP A 30 13.21 -5.50 -17.88
N CYS A 31 13.51 -4.45 -17.12
CA CYS A 31 12.79 -3.16 -17.15
C CYS A 31 13.57 -2.06 -17.89
N GLU A 32 14.75 -2.35 -18.41
CA GLU A 32 15.66 -1.37 -19.01
C GLU A 32 15.89 -0.15 -18.08
N ALA A 33 16.02 -0.40 -16.77
CA ALA A 33 16.18 0.67 -15.80
C ALA A 33 17.61 1.28 -15.87
N ASP A 34 17.67 2.60 -15.75
CA ASP A 34 18.89 3.38 -15.90
C ASP A 34 19.86 3.22 -14.73
N PHE A 35 19.31 2.87 -13.55
CA PHE A 35 20.07 2.77 -12.31
C PHE A 35 19.53 1.65 -11.41
N PHE A 36 20.45 1.01 -10.67
CA PHE A 36 20.11 0.05 -9.62
C PHE A 36 21.01 0.24 -8.41
N THR A 37 20.43 0.14 -7.22
CA THR A 37 21.14 0.11 -5.94
C THR A 37 20.44 -0.79 -4.94
N THR A 38 21.13 -1.17 -3.86
CA THR A 38 20.53 -1.85 -2.69
C THR A 38 20.21 -0.89 -1.55
N ASP A 39 20.52 0.40 -1.68
CA ASP A 39 20.24 1.44 -0.69
C ASP A 39 19.24 2.46 -1.23
N TYR A 40 18.02 2.45 -0.68
CA TYR A 40 16.99 3.41 -1.07
C TYR A 40 17.40 4.87 -0.81
N ASN A 41 18.27 5.15 0.17
CA ASN A 41 18.74 6.51 0.43
C ASN A 41 19.64 7.01 -0.70
N GLU A 42 20.38 6.13 -1.33
CA GLU A 42 21.15 6.47 -2.53
C GLU A 42 20.23 6.78 -3.71
N LEU A 43 19.18 5.97 -3.89
CA LEU A 43 18.24 6.15 -4.97
C LEU A 43 17.48 7.48 -4.88
N VAL A 44 16.87 7.78 -3.73
CA VAL A 44 16.00 8.96 -3.57
C VAL A 44 16.74 10.28 -3.60
N LYS A 45 18.06 10.29 -3.34
CA LYS A 45 18.92 11.49 -3.40
C LYS A 45 19.38 11.86 -4.81
N ARG A 46 19.05 11.05 -5.80
CA ARG A 46 19.45 11.35 -7.18
C ARG A 46 18.60 12.48 -7.74
N SER A 47 19.22 13.39 -8.46
CA SER A 47 18.56 14.57 -9.05
C SER A 47 17.49 14.21 -10.09
N GLU A 48 17.57 13.01 -10.65
CA GLU A 48 16.62 12.52 -11.66
C GLU A 48 15.31 12.01 -11.01
N VAL A 49 15.32 11.73 -9.69
CA VAL A 49 14.16 11.20 -8.98
C VAL A 49 13.24 12.32 -8.53
N ASN A 50 12.02 12.34 -9.03
CA ASN A 50 10.96 13.26 -8.61
C ASN A 50 9.68 12.54 -8.14
N ALA A 51 9.59 11.24 -8.37
CA ALA A 51 8.51 10.39 -7.89
C ALA A 51 9.06 9.02 -7.49
N VAL A 52 8.54 8.46 -6.41
CA VAL A 52 8.97 7.16 -5.86
C VAL A 52 7.77 6.25 -5.68
N ILE A 53 7.90 5.01 -6.18
CA ILE A 53 6.94 3.93 -5.94
C ILE A 53 7.52 3.04 -4.84
N ILE A 54 6.83 2.95 -3.70
CA ILE A 54 7.23 2.10 -2.58
C ILE A 54 6.36 0.85 -2.58
N ALA A 55 6.99 -0.29 -2.86
CA ALA A 55 6.37 -1.61 -2.96
C ALA A 55 7.21 -2.69 -2.26
N THR A 56 7.84 -2.31 -1.17
CA THR A 56 8.58 -3.22 -0.27
C THR A 56 7.63 -4.12 0.51
N ASP A 57 8.15 -5.01 1.35
CA ASP A 57 7.31 -5.72 2.30
C ASP A 57 6.67 -4.76 3.32
N GLU A 58 5.50 -5.12 3.83
CA GLU A 58 4.60 -4.28 4.63
C GLU A 58 5.28 -3.59 5.83
N ASN A 59 6.27 -4.25 6.44
CA ASN A 59 7.01 -3.71 7.60
C ASN A 59 8.17 -2.78 7.20
N HIS A 60 8.45 -2.62 5.91
CA HIS A 60 9.60 -1.87 5.41
C HIS A 60 9.20 -0.63 4.59
N HIS A 61 7.96 -0.15 4.74
CA HIS A 61 7.49 1.05 4.06
C HIS A 61 8.02 2.34 4.68
N PHE A 62 8.08 2.40 6.02
CA PHE A 62 8.33 3.63 6.77
C PHE A 62 9.64 4.34 6.38
N GLY A 63 10.77 3.62 6.39
CA GLY A 63 12.08 4.20 6.06
C GLY A 63 12.14 4.83 4.66
N PRO A 64 11.81 4.07 3.60
CA PRO A 64 11.77 4.61 2.23
C PRO A 64 10.79 5.77 2.06
N ILE A 65 9.63 5.76 2.73
CA ILE A 65 8.68 6.89 2.71
C ILE A 65 9.34 8.14 3.28
N MET A 66 9.88 8.05 4.51
CA MET A 66 10.46 9.21 5.17
C MET A 66 11.64 9.78 4.39
N SER A 67 12.52 8.93 3.87
CA SER A 67 13.64 9.36 3.04
C SER A 67 13.18 10.03 1.73
N SER A 68 12.11 9.54 1.12
CA SER A 68 11.55 10.17 -0.09
C SER A 68 10.92 11.53 0.21
N LEU A 69 10.25 11.68 1.36
CA LEU A 69 9.66 12.94 1.80
C LEU A 69 10.72 14.00 2.12
N GLU A 70 11.86 13.61 2.71
CA GLU A 70 13.02 14.50 2.94
C GLU A 70 13.63 15.03 1.63
N ASN A 71 13.46 14.30 0.53
CA ASN A 71 13.92 14.69 -0.80
C ASN A 71 12.78 15.24 -1.69
N GLU A 72 11.64 15.62 -1.10
CA GLU A 72 10.50 16.27 -1.76
C GLU A 72 9.93 15.48 -2.97
N SER A 73 10.10 14.16 -2.99
CA SER A 73 9.59 13.30 -4.06
C SER A 73 8.11 13.00 -3.88
N SER A 74 7.35 13.03 -4.97
CA SER A 74 5.97 12.52 -4.99
C SER A 74 5.92 11.02 -4.74
N LEU A 75 4.86 10.52 -4.08
CA LEU A 75 4.83 9.15 -3.59
C LEU A 75 3.65 8.35 -4.14
N PHE A 76 3.93 7.14 -4.61
CA PHE A 76 2.95 6.07 -4.68
C PHE A 76 3.36 4.97 -3.69
N ILE A 77 2.53 4.69 -2.71
CA ILE A 77 2.83 3.76 -1.61
C ILE A 77 1.90 2.56 -1.70
N GLU A 78 2.44 1.36 -1.74
CA GLU A 78 1.62 0.16 -1.57
C GLU A 78 1.00 0.11 -0.17
N LYS A 79 -0.17 -0.54 -0.09
CA LYS A 79 -0.86 -0.76 1.19
C LYS A 79 -0.20 -1.90 1.99
N PRO A 80 -0.23 -1.84 3.32
CA PRO A 80 -0.69 -0.75 4.19
C PRO A 80 0.31 0.41 4.19
N LEU A 81 -0.12 1.59 4.63
CA LEU A 81 0.78 2.74 4.78
C LEU A 81 1.98 2.42 5.69
N ALA A 82 1.69 1.79 6.82
CA ALA A 82 2.63 1.15 7.73
C ALA A 82 1.89 0.07 8.51
N THR A 83 2.60 -0.78 9.24
CA THR A 83 2.03 -1.81 10.11
C THR A 83 1.86 -1.33 11.56
N ASP A 84 2.35 -0.14 11.87
CA ASP A 84 2.24 0.52 13.16
C ASP A 84 1.46 1.83 13.06
N LEU A 85 0.64 2.12 14.07
CA LEU A 85 -0.20 3.32 14.09
C LEU A 85 0.62 4.60 14.29
N ILE A 86 1.70 4.54 15.06
CA ILE A 86 2.56 5.71 15.33
C ILE A 86 3.29 6.10 14.04
N GLU A 87 3.89 5.11 13.36
CA GLU A 87 4.52 5.32 12.06
C GLU A 87 3.53 5.86 11.02
N SER A 88 2.32 5.29 10.96
CA SER A 88 1.27 5.75 10.03
C SER A 88 0.88 7.22 10.27
N ARG A 89 0.79 7.64 11.53
CA ARG A 89 0.51 9.05 11.89
C ARG A 89 1.66 9.96 11.51
N GLN A 90 2.89 9.56 11.83
CA GLN A 90 4.08 10.33 11.49
C GLN A 90 4.20 10.56 9.98
N VAL A 91 3.98 9.51 9.17
CA VAL A 91 3.97 9.63 7.71
C VAL A 91 2.90 10.61 7.25
N LEU A 92 1.67 10.47 7.75
CA LEU A 92 0.55 11.35 7.38
C LEU A 92 0.84 12.82 7.73
N ASP A 93 1.34 13.07 8.93
CA ASP A 93 1.66 14.42 9.40
C ASP A 93 2.78 15.03 8.55
N THR A 94 3.79 14.24 8.19
CA THR A 94 4.91 14.69 7.34
C THR A 94 4.44 15.01 5.92
N ILE A 95 3.62 14.16 5.30
CA ILE A 95 3.04 14.40 3.97
C ILE A 95 2.23 15.71 3.97
N ASN A 96 1.38 15.90 4.97
CA ASN A 96 0.54 17.09 5.08
C ASN A 96 1.37 18.37 5.29
N ALA A 97 2.42 18.30 6.10
CA ALA A 97 3.31 19.44 6.36
C ALA A 97 4.13 19.82 5.12
N ALA A 98 4.64 18.84 4.41
CA ALA A 98 5.45 19.04 3.21
C ALA A 98 4.62 19.40 1.96
N LYS A 99 3.29 19.16 1.99
CA LYS A 99 2.37 19.34 0.85
C LYS A 99 2.78 18.55 -0.39
N ILE A 100 3.33 17.36 -0.18
CA ILE A 100 3.78 16.46 -1.23
C ILE A 100 2.59 15.64 -1.71
N ASP A 101 2.50 15.41 -3.02
CA ASP A 101 1.52 14.51 -3.61
C ASP A 101 1.83 13.07 -3.24
N ALA A 102 0.90 12.41 -2.55
CA ALA A 102 1.04 11.02 -2.14
C ALA A 102 -0.23 10.23 -2.41
N VAL A 103 -0.07 9.05 -2.98
CA VAL A 103 -1.17 8.12 -3.27
C VAL A 103 -0.91 6.79 -2.56
N LEU A 104 -1.88 6.34 -1.76
CA LEU A 104 -1.84 5.01 -1.17
C LEU A 104 -2.54 3.99 -2.07
N GLY A 105 -1.92 2.83 -2.29
CA GLY A 105 -2.28 1.79 -3.25
C GLY A 105 -3.59 1.03 -2.96
N PHE A 106 -4.66 1.74 -2.60
CA PHE A 106 -6.00 1.17 -2.53
C PHE A 106 -6.59 0.97 -3.93
N THR A 107 -6.03 0.02 -4.66
CA THR A 107 -6.32 -0.23 -6.08
C THR A 107 -7.79 -0.52 -6.39
N HIS A 108 -8.60 -0.89 -5.40
CA HIS A 108 -10.04 -1.05 -5.60
C HIS A 108 -10.72 0.27 -5.96
N ARG A 109 -10.25 1.41 -5.45
CA ARG A 109 -10.83 2.73 -5.75
C ARG A 109 -10.72 3.11 -7.23
N ILE A 110 -9.73 2.59 -7.96
CA ILE A 110 -9.51 2.88 -9.38
C ILE A 110 -10.10 1.83 -10.34
N ARG A 111 -10.74 0.79 -9.81
CA ARG A 111 -11.42 -0.21 -10.66
C ARG A 111 -12.73 0.34 -11.19
N ARG A 112 -12.95 0.24 -12.49
CA ARG A 112 -14.14 0.77 -13.20
C ARG A 112 -15.46 0.46 -12.50
N ARG A 113 -15.66 -0.77 -12.02
CA ARG A 113 -16.89 -1.20 -11.33
C ARG A 113 -17.15 -0.40 -10.05
N PHE A 114 -16.11 -0.11 -9.24
CA PHE A 114 -16.26 0.65 -8.01
C PHE A 114 -16.36 2.15 -8.25
N LEU A 115 -15.66 2.66 -9.25
CA LEU A 115 -15.84 4.03 -9.72
C LEU A 115 -17.26 4.29 -10.19
N ALA A 116 -17.86 3.34 -10.95
CA ALA A 116 -19.24 3.45 -11.39
C ALA A 116 -20.24 3.48 -10.22
N VAL A 117 -20.01 2.68 -9.16
CA VAL A 117 -20.85 2.73 -7.95
C VAL A 117 -20.67 4.07 -7.24
N LYS A 118 -19.44 4.54 -7.06
CA LYS A 118 -19.14 5.84 -6.42
C LYS A 118 -19.81 6.99 -7.17
N GLN A 119 -19.74 6.97 -8.49
CA GLN A 119 -20.41 7.96 -9.34
C GLN A 119 -21.94 7.96 -9.11
N LYS A 120 -22.58 6.79 -9.07
CA LYS A 120 -24.03 6.67 -8.82
C LYS A 120 -24.41 7.23 -7.45
N LEU A 121 -23.57 7.04 -6.43
CA LEU A 121 -23.77 7.63 -5.10
C LEU A 121 -23.62 9.16 -5.14
N ASN A 122 -22.56 9.66 -5.78
CA ASN A 122 -22.32 11.10 -5.88
C ASN A 122 -23.44 11.83 -6.64
N ASP A 123 -23.99 11.17 -7.69
CA ASP A 123 -25.10 11.69 -8.49
C ASP A 123 -26.47 11.52 -7.79
N ASN A 124 -26.48 10.98 -6.58
CA ASN A 124 -27.71 10.65 -5.82
C ASN A 124 -28.69 9.72 -6.56
N ASN A 125 -28.19 8.90 -7.48
CA ASN A 125 -29.03 8.02 -8.30
C ASN A 125 -29.59 6.80 -7.56
N ILE A 126 -28.99 6.46 -6.42
CA ILE A 126 -29.38 5.31 -5.58
C ILE A 126 -29.67 5.70 -4.13
N GLY A 127 -29.75 7.01 -3.87
CA GLY A 127 -30.02 7.58 -2.55
C GLY A 127 -28.87 7.36 -1.55
N ASP A 128 -29.19 7.55 -0.27
CA ASP A 128 -28.23 7.43 0.83
C ASP A 128 -27.86 5.98 1.13
N VAL A 129 -26.58 5.75 1.41
CA VAL A 129 -26.11 4.44 1.87
C VAL A 129 -26.56 4.21 3.31
N THR A 130 -27.37 3.19 3.51
CA THR A 130 -27.89 2.77 4.82
C THR A 130 -27.08 1.65 5.45
N SER A 131 -26.51 0.76 4.63
CA SER A 131 -25.70 -0.37 5.09
C SER A 131 -24.66 -0.75 4.04
N VAL A 132 -23.50 -1.17 4.52
CA VAL A 132 -22.44 -1.74 3.67
C VAL A 132 -21.97 -3.06 4.28
N VAL A 133 -21.96 -4.11 3.47
CA VAL A 133 -21.41 -5.42 3.85
C VAL A 133 -20.28 -5.74 2.90
N THR A 134 -19.08 -5.90 3.45
CA THR A 134 -17.91 -6.33 2.68
C THR A 134 -17.36 -7.64 3.23
N ARG A 135 -16.78 -8.43 2.35
CA ARG A 135 -16.19 -9.72 2.72
C ARG A 135 -14.86 -9.88 1.99
N ALA A 136 -13.81 -10.25 2.71
CA ALA A 136 -12.53 -10.61 2.14
C ALA A 136 -12.24 -12.07 2.47
N PHE A 137 -12.20 -12.90 1.44
CA PHE A 137 -11.79 -14.30 1.55
C PHE A 137 -10.48 -14.48 0.80
N MET A 138 -9.55 -15.20 1.42
CA MET A 138 -8.29 -15.53 0.78
C MET A 138 -7.92 -16.98 1.05
N ASN A 139 -7.11 -17.56 0.16
CA ASN A 139 -6.51 -18.85 0.40
C ASN A 139 -5.57 -18.76 1.61
N SER A 140 -5.61 -19.73 2.53
CA SER A 140 -4.77 -19.77 3.73
C SER A 140 -3.27 -19.73 3.45
N MET A 141 -2.83 -20.05 2.25
CA MET A 141 -1.42 -19.96 1.84
C MET A 141 -0.93 -18.50 1.71
N VAL A 142 -1.83 -17.56 1.41
CA VAL A 142 -1.47 -16.13 1.24
C VAL A 142 -0.98 -15.53 2.56
N PRO A 143 -1.73 -15.55 3.68
CA PRO A 143 -1.25 -15.01 4.94
C PRO A 143 -0.04 -15.80 5.48
N ILE A 144 0.05 -17.12 5.25
CA ILE A 144 1.23 -17.90 5.61
C ILE A 144 2.46 -17.42 4.85
N ALA A 145 2.35 -17.17 3.54
CA ALA A 145 3.45 -16.65 2.74
C ALA A 145 3.89 -15.26 3.24
N THR A 146 2.94 -14.39 3.56
CA THR A 146 3.21 -13.05 4.09
C THR A 146 3.98 -13.12 5.41
N VAL A 147 3.52 -13.90 6.39
CA VAL A 147 4.20 -13.98 7.69
C VAL A 147 5.53 -14.74 7.65
N ARG A 148 5.81 -15.51 6.61
CA ARG A 148 7.11 -16.18 6.42
C ARG A 148 8.20 -15.24 5.89
N ARG A 149 7.82 -14.12 5.28
CA ARG A 149 8.77 -13.14 4.72
C ARG A 149 9.43 -12.27 5.79
N THR A 150 8.85 -12.20 7.00
CA THR A 150 9.34 -11.33 8.06
C THR A 150 9.37 -12.02 9.42
N ASN A 151 10.28 -11.57 10.29
CA ASN A 151 10.30 -11.94 11.71
C ASN A 151 9.35 -11.06 12.54
N GLU A 152 9.04 -9.87 12.08
CA GLU A 152 8.07 -8.94 12.66
C GLU A 152 6.66 -9.28 12.19
N ARG A 153 5.93 -10.07 13.01
CA ARG A 153 4.62 -10.64 12.62
C ARG A 153 3.44 -10.04 13.38
N ARG A 154 3.71 -9.31 14.45
CA ARG A 154 2.69 -8.88 15.42
C ARG A 154 1.50 -8.16 14.77
N ASN A 155 1.75 -7.32 13.80
CA ASN A 155 0.73 -6.50 13.15
C ASN A 155 0.28 -7.04 11.77
N LEU A 156 0.84 -8.15 11.31
CA LEU A 156 0.49 -8.76 10.01
C LEU A 156 -0.72 -9.70 10.15
N THR A 157 -1.86 -9.14 10.47
CA THR A 157 -3.13 -9.88 10.53
C THR A 157 -3.78 -9.97 9.14
N PRO A 158 -4.71 -10.92 8.91
CA PRO A 158 -5.49 -10.95 7.68
C PRO A 158 -6.22 -9.64 7.38
N MET A 159 -6.60 -8.89 8.42
CA MET A 159 -7.23 -7.58 8.28
C MET A 159 -6.27 -6.55 7.70
N VAL A 160 -5.04 -6.47 8.21
CA VAL A 160 -4.01 -5.54 7.73
C VAL A 160 -3.55 -5.89 6.32
N VAL A 161 -3.31 -7.18 6.05
CA VAL A 161 -2.75 -7.63 4.77
C VAL A 161 -3.75 -7.54 3.62
N SER A 162 -5.01 -7.91 3.86
CA SER A 162 -6.01 -8.01 2.79
C SER A 162 -7.36 -7.38 3.13
N GLY A 163 -7.83 -7.49 4.36
CA GLY A 163 -9.10 -6.92 4.83
C GLY A 163 -9.12 -5.39 4.74
N THR A 164 -7.96 -4.77 4.77
CA THR A 164 -7.79 -3.32 4.60
C THR A 164 -8.44 -2.79 3.30
N HIS A 165 -8.41 -3.54 2.20
CA HIS A 165 -9.11 -3.17 0.97
C HIS A 165 -10.62 -3.11 1.14
N SER A 166 -11.21 -4.04 1.91
CA SER A 166 -12.64 -4.08 2.19
C SER A 166 -13.05 -2.95 3.13
N LEU A 167 -12.24 -2.67 4.14
CA LEU A 167 -12.47 -1.55 5.07
C LEU A 167 -12.35 -0.21 4.33
N ASP A 168 -11.31 -0.02 3.56
CA ASP A 168 -11.11 1.18 2.75
C ASP A 168 -12.28 1.43 1.80
N MET A 169 -12.73 0.39 1.11
CA MET A 169 -13.87 0.49 0.21
C MET A 169 -15.15 0.90 0.95
N SER A 170 -15.40 0.34 2.15
CA SER A 170 -16.55 0.72 2.97
C SER A 170 -16.49 2.20 3.37
N LEU A 171 -15.33 2.65 3.86
CA LEU A 171 -15.13 4.05 4.26
C LEU A 171 -15.26 5.01 3.07
N TRP A 172 -14.73 4.64 1.91
CA TRP A 172 -14.82 5.45 0.70
C TRP A 172 -16.24 5.59 0.15
N LEU A 173 -17.04 4.51 0.21
CA LEU A 173 -18.46 4.56 -0.18
C LEU A 173 -19.32 5.34 0.86
N LEU A 174 -18.88 5.38 2.11
CA LEU A 174 -19.48 6.12 3.22
C LEU A 174 -18.81 7.48 3.47
N GLU A 175 -18.16 8.05 2.47
CA GLU A 175 -17.43 9.31 2.60
C GLU A 175 -18.29 10.40 3.28
N GLY A 176 -17.68 11.13 4.21
CA GLY A 176 -18.36 12.12 5.03
C GLY A 176 -19.07 11.56 6.29
N LYS A 177 -19.12 10.22 6.44
CA LYS A 177 -19.68 9.57 7.64
C LYS A 177 -18.55 8.99 8.49
N ASN A 178 -18.50 9.36 9.76
CA ASN A 178 -17.49 8.86 10.70
C ASN A 178 -18.01 7.69 11.51
N PRO A 179 -17.22 6.59 11.68
CA PRO A 179 -17.57 5.51 12.60
C PRO A 179 -17.76 6.03 14.02
N LYS A 180 -18.88 5.64 14.67
CA LYS A 180 -19.15 5.96 16.08
C LYS A 180 -18.74 4.85 17.01
N THR A 181 -18.94 3.62 16.58
CA THR A 181 -18.63 2.42 17.38
C THR A 181 -17.98 1.38 16.49
N ILE A 182 -16.96 0.72 17.00
CA ILE A 182 -16.26 -0.38 16.33
C ILE A 182 -16.32 -1.58 17.25
N PHE A 183 -16.71 -2.73 16.70
CA PHE A 183 -16.62 -4.01 17.36
C PHE A 183 -15.83 -4.96 16.47
N ALA A 184 -14.88 -5.68 17.04
CA ALA A 184 -14.05 -6.63 16.31
C ALA A 184 -13.82 -7.89 17.15
N GLN A 185 -13.85 -9.04 16.47
CA GLN A 185 -13.43 -10.33 17.02
C GLN A 185 -12.42 -10.97 16.09
N SER A 186 -11.46 -11.66 16.67
CA SER A 186 -10.50 -12.46 15.91
C SER A 186 -10.57 -13.93 16.31
N VAL A 187 -10.22 -14.79 15.37
CA VAL A 187 -10.21 -16.24 15.57
C VAL A 187 -8.78 -16.76 15.36
N ASP A 188 -8.36 -17.59 16.31
CA ASP A 188 -7.07 -18.28 16.29
C ASP A 188 -7.27 -19.77 16.10
N LYS A 189 -6.81 -20.30 14.97
CA LYS A 189 -6.83 -21.74 14.67
C LYS A 189 -5.56 -22.17 13.95
N LYS A 190 -5.61 -22.21 12.64
CA LYS A 190 -4.53 -22.71 11.79
C LYS A 190 -3.31 -21.79 11.76
N LEU A 191 -3.52 -20.47 11.77
CA LEU A 191 -2.45 -19.48 11.65
C LEU A 191 -1.80 -19.12 12.98
N GLN A 192 -2.36 -19.57 14.11
CA GLN A 192 -1.78 -19.35 15.44
C GLN A 192 -0.34 -19.85 15.53
N SER A 193 -0.04 -21.02 14.95
CA SER A 193 1.32 -21.59 14.90
C SER A 193 2.30 -20.73 14.09
N HIS A 194 1.79 -19.79 13.29
CA HIS A 194 2.57 -18.84 12.52
C HIS A 194 2.60 -17.43 13.14
N GLY A 195 2.06 -17.26 14.35
CA GLY A 195 2.06 -16.00 15.10
C GLY A 195 1.08 -14.95 14.58
N THR A 196 0.04 -15.35 13.83
CA THR A 196 -1.00 -14.46 13.33
C THR A 196 -2.40 -15.06 13.46
N LYS A 197 -3.44 -14.29 13.13
CA LYS A 197 -4.85 -14.64 13.26
C LYS A 197 -5.39 -15.29 11.99
N ASP A 198 -6.40 -16.16 12.13
CA ASP A 198 -7.11 -16.76 10.98
C ASP A 198 -8.17 -15.85 10.39
N ALA A 199 -8.81 -15.04 11.24
CA ALA A 199 -9.87 -14.10 10.84
C ALA A 199 -9.94 -12.93 11.82
N THR A 200 -10.49 -11.85 11.36
CA THR A 200 -10.82 -10.66 12.13
C THR A 200 -12.12 -10.07 11.64
#